data_b713b97bac5cfc480a84793c12e21d9e
#
_entry.id   b713b97bac5cfc480a84793c12e21d9e
#
_cell.length_a   1.000
_cell.length_b   1.000
_cell.length_c   1.000
_cell.angle_alpha   90.00
_cell.angle_beta   90.00
_cell.angle_gamma   90.00
#
_symmetry.space_group_name_H-M   'P 1'
#
loop_
_entity.id
_entity.type
_entity.pdbx_description
1 polymer ?
#
loop_
_entity_poly.entity_id
_entity_poly.type
_entity_poly.pdbx_seq_one_letter_code
_entity_poly.pdbx_strand_id
1 'polypeptide(L)'
;KSLIIAGICLLLIASSYLFLRFTTKYWRGNERVSLVINNPNGDLTVTTFNRESGEINNIQIPGSTQLVVSRQLGSWKAKSVWKLGENEKLAGELLRESIIKNFHFPVVAWADSNAEGLANGNFWSAIKSIFLIRKTNLGVGDRIKMAIFSIGVNNMKRNEINLAQTSYLKKARLVDGEDGYLISGGLPNNLLIIF
;
A
#
# COMPACT_ATOMS: atom_id res chain seq x y z
N LYS A 1 -26.37 -32.87 -22.47
CA LYS A 1 -26.33 -31.40 -22.23
C LYS A 1 -25.65 -31.07 -20.86
N SER A 2 -25.96 -31.78 -19.77
CA SER A 2 -25.35 -31.54 -18.44
C SER A 2 -23.84 -31.77 -18.41
N LEU A 3 -23.32 -32.79 -19.09
CA LEU A 3 -21.88 -33.06 -19.19
C LEU A 3 -21.10 -31.94 -19.91
N ILE A 4 -21.69 -31.34 -20.93
CA ILE A 4 -21.08 -30.24 -21.68
C ILE A 4 -21.00 -28.99 -20.77
N ILE A 5 -22.08 -28.70 -20.03
CA ILE A 5 -22.11 -27.57 -19.08
C ILE A 5 -21.07 -27.79 -17.98
N ALA A 6 -20.97 -28.99 -17.40
CA ALA A 6 -19.98 -29.32 -16.40
C ALA A 6 -18.54 -29.14 -16.93
N GLY A 7 -18.27 -29.56 -18.17
CA GLY A 7 -16.99 -29.39 -18.85
C GLY A 7 -16.62 -27.91 -19.03
N ILE A 8 -17.57 -27.06 -19.44
CA ILE A 8 -17.38 -25.62 -19.60
C ILE A 8 -17.08 -24.96 -18.23
N CYS A 9 -17.86 -25.32 -17.19
CA CYS A 9 -17.62 -24.80 -15.84
C CYS A 9 -16.22 -25.16 -15.33
N LEU A 10 -15.77 -26.38 -15.55
CA LEU A 10 -14.46 -26.85 -15.14
C LEU A 10 -13.33 -26.10 -15.88
N LEU A 11 -13.48 -25.86 -17.18
CA LEU A 11 -12.55 -25.05 -17.96
C LEU A 11 -12.49 -23.60 -17.49
N LEU A 12 -13.61 -22.98 -17.15
CA LEU A 12 -13.67 -21.63 -16.62
C LEU A 12 -12.97 -21.52 -15.25
N ILE A 13 -13.19 -22.50 -14.37
CA ILE A 13 -12.53 -22.55 -13.05
C ILE A 13 -11.02 -22.72 -13.24
N ALA A 14 -10.58 -23.65 -14.08
CA ALA A 14 -9.16 -23.87 -14.34
C ALA A 14 -8.49 -22.64 -14.97
N SER A 15 -9.14 -22.01 -15.94
CA SER A 15 -8.67 -20.78 -16.57
C SER A 15 -8.56 -19.63 -15.56
N SER A 16 -9.57 -19.43 -14.70
CA SER A 16 -9.54 -18.42 -13.65
C SER A 16 -8.42 -18.66 -12.63
N TYR A 17 -8.22 -19.92 -12.24
CA TYR A 17 -7.14 -20.30 -11.33
C TYR A 17 -5.75 -20.00 -11.95
N LEU A 18 -5.53 -20.41 -13.20
CA LEU A 18 -4.28 -20.13 -13.90
C LEU A 18 -4.07 -18.63 -14.08
N PHE A 19 -5.10 -17.88 -14.46
CA PHE A 19 -5.04 -16.44 -14.58
C PHE A 19 -4.59 -15.78 -13.25
N LEU A 20 -5.22 -16.12 -12.12
CA LEU A 20 -4.84 -15.61 -10.81
C LEU A 20 -3.40 -16.02 -10.44
N ARG A 21 -2.99 -17.24 -10.74
CA ARG A 21 -1.63 -17.72 -10.44
C ARG A 21 -0.57 -16.95 -11.22
N PHE A 22 -0.77 -16.71 -12.51
CA PHE A 22 0.20 -16.01 -13.35
C PHE A 22 0.20 -14.51 -13.14
N THR A 23 -0.91 -13.90 -12.73
CA THR A 23 -1.02 -12.46 -12.51
C THR A 23 -0.76 -12.03 -11.06
N THR A 24 -0.55 -12.97 -10.13
CA THR A 24 -0.16 -12.69 -8.74
C THR A 24 1.36 -12.59 -8.64
N LYS A 25 1.85 -11.43 -8.15
CA LYS A 25 3.27 -11.15 -8.03
C LYS A 25 3.76 -11.20 -6.57
N TYR A 26 3.02 -10.59 -5.67
CA TYR A 26 3.43 -10.40 -4.28
C TYR A 26 2.63 -11.24 -3.29
N TRP A 27 1.32 -11.40 -3.46
CA TRP A 27 0.47 -12.14 -2.54
C TRP A 27 0.38 -13.63 -2.87
N ARG A 28 1.40 -14.40 -2.47
CA ARG A 28 1.47 -15.84 -2.82
C ARG A 28 0.78 -16.77 -1.83
N GLY A 29 0.40 -16.31 -0.63
CA GLY A 29 -0.18 -17.24 0.36
C GLY A 29 -0.54 -16.57 1.68
N ASN A 30 0.05 -17.04 2.77
CA ASN A 30 -0.24 -16.59 4.15
C ASN A 30 0.64 -15.42 4.59
N GLU A 31 1.50 -14.91 3.74
CA GLU A 31 2.44 -13.84 4.07
C GLU A 31 1.73 -12.50 4.24
N ARG A 32 2.34 -11.63 5.06
CA ARG A 32 1.97 -10.22 5.14
C ARG A 32 2.41 -9.51 3.88
N VAL A 33 1.55 -8.64 3.36
CA VAL A 33 1.86 -7.81 2.19
C VAL A 33 1.58 -6.36 2.53
N SER A 34 2.59 -5.51 2.36
CA SER A 34 2.46 -4.07 2.58
C SER A 34 2.66 -3.31 1.28
N LEU A 35 1.82 -2.30 1.07
CA LEU A 35 1.95 -1.39 -0.06
C LEU A 35 1.90 0.05 0.41
N VAL A 36 2.59 0.95 -0.30
CA VAL A 36 2.47 2.39 -0.12
C VAL A 36 1.54 2.96 -1.18
N ILE A 37 0.59 3.78 -0.75
CA ILE A 37 -0.40 4.47 -1.58
C ILE A 37 -0.10 5.96 -1.53
N ASN A 38 -0.02 6.59 -2.71
CA ASN A 38 0.09 8.05 -2.82
C ASN A 38 -1.31 8.65 -2.91
N ASN A 39 -1.76 9.34 -1.87
CA ASN A 39 -3.10 9.91 -1.78
C ASN A 39 -3.23 11.24 -2.55
N PRO A 40 -4.44 11.63 -2.97
CA PRO A 40 -4.65 12.84 -3.77
C PRO A 40 -4.28 14.13 -3.03
N ASN A 41 -4.40 14.14 -1.70
CA ASN A 41 -4.02 15.27 -0.82
C ASN A 41 -2.51 15.39 -0.60
N GLY A 42 -1.73 14.45 -1.12
CA GLY A 42 -0.28 14.37 -0.96
C GLY A 42 0.18 13.61 0.28
N ASP A 43 -0.72 13.16 1.15
CA ASP A 43 -0.37 12.25 2.23
C ASP A 43 -0.07 10.86 1.66
N LEU A 44 0.62 10.06 2.44
CA LEU A 44 0.93 8.69 2.08
C LEU A 44 0.23 7.74 3.04
N THR A 45 -0.27 6.63 2.53
CA THR A 45 -0.78 5.54 3.36
C THR A 45 0.04 4.28 3.13
N VAL A 46 0.60 3.72 4.19
CA VAL A 46 1.18 2.37 4.15
C VAL A 46 0.15 1.40 4.66
N THR A 47 -0.36 0.56 3.76
CA THR A 47 -1.37 -0.45 4.08
C THR A 47 -0.71 -1.82 4.17
N THR A 48 -0.93 -2.50 5.29
CA THR A 48 -0.47 -3.88 5.52
C THR A 48 -1.66 -4.82 5.62
N PHE A 49 -1.68 -5.82 4.76
CA PHE A 49 -2.64 -6.92 4.78
C PHE A 49 -1.99 -8.10 5.48
N ASN A 50 -2.52 -8.48 6.63
CA ASN A 50 -2.04 -9.63 7.39
C ASN A 50 -3.09 -10.75 7.36
N ARG A 51 -2.85 -11.76 6.54
CA ARG A 51 -3.78 -12.88 6.41
C ARG A 51 -3.79 -13.79 7.63
N GLU A 52 -2.68 -13.90 8.33
CA GLU A 52 -2.55 -14.77 9.49
C GLU A 52 -3.42 -14.28 10.66
N SER A 53 -3.36 -12.97 10.98
CA SER A 53 -4.21 -12.36 12.02
C SER A 53 -5.60 -11.95 11.51
N GLY A 54 -5.80 -11.92 10.19
CA GLY A 54 -7.02 -11.43 9.56
C GLY A 54 -7.19 -9.91 9.70
N GLU A 55 -6.11 -9.14 9.74
CA GLU A 55 -6.10 -7.70 10.00
C GLU A 55 -5.63 -6.89 8.80
N ILE A 56 -6.12 -5.65 8.74
CA ILE A 56 -5.63 -4.61 7.83
C ILE A 56 -5.18 -3.42 8.67
N ASN A 57 -3.93 -3.01 8.50
CA ASN A 57 -3.36 -1.87 9.20
C ASN A 57 -3.02 -0.77 8.20
N ASN A 58 -3.57 0.42 8.40
CA ASN A 58 -3.32 1.61 7.60
C ASN A 58 -2.52 2.61 8.43
N ILE A 59 -1.31 2.93 7.98
CA ILE A 59 -0.45 3.93 8.61
C ILE A 59 -0.43 5.16 7.71
N GLN A 60 -0.95 6.27 8.22
CA GLN A 60 -0.97 7.55 7.53
C GLN A 60 0.29 8.35 7.85
N ILE A 61 0.98 8.79 6.80
CA ILE A 61 2.18 9.63 6.85
C ILE A 61 1.81 10.96 6.22
N PRO A 62 1.86 12.09 6.97
CA PRO A 62 1.57 13.41 6.44
C PRO A 62 2.46 13.77 5.26
N GLY A 63 1.89 14.35 4.22
CA GLY A 63 2.64 14.78 3.03
C GLY A 63 3.70 15.84 3.30
N SER A 64 3.59 16.58 4.42
CA SER A 64 4.60 17.53 4.90
C SER A 64 5.75 16.89 5.67
N THR A 65 5.79 15.55 5.82
CA THR A 65 6.91 14.86 6.46
C THR A 65 8.15 14.92 5.58
N GLN A 66 9.28 15.32 6.15
CA GLN A 66 10.57 15.33 5.46
C GLN A 66 11.15 13.93 5.42
N LEU A 67 11.44 13.45 4.22
CA LEU A 67 12.04 12.14 3.95
C LEU A 67 13.43 12.31 3.34
N VAL A 68 14.36 11.47 3.75
CA VAL A 68 15.63 11.29 3.03
C VAL A 68 15.36 10.35 1.88
N VAL A 69 15.27 10.90 0.68
CA VAL A 69 14.94 10.14 -0.53
C VAL A 69 16.06 9.15 -0.85
N SER A 70 15.69 7.98 -1.35
CA SER A 70 16.62 6.96 -1.81
C SER A 70 17.45 7.45 -3.00
N ARG A 71 18.51 6.67 -3.36
CA ARG A 71 19.38 6.96 -4.51
C ARG A 71 20.07 8.33 -4.45
N GLN A 72 20.34 8.84 -3.22
CA GLN A 72 21.07 10.09 -2.97
C GLN A 72 20.41 11.35 -3.57
N LEU A 73 19.09 11.32 -3.74
CA LEU A 73 18.33 12.46 -4.28
C LEU A 73 18.01 13.54 -3.23
N GLY A 74 18.67 13.51 -2.05
CA GLY A 74 18.51 14.52 -1.00
C GLY A 74 17.27 14.33 -0.14
N SER A 75 16.83 15.42 0.52
CA SER A 75 15.67 15.42 1.41
C SER A 75 14.50 16.16 0.77
N TRP A 76 13.33 15.53 0.77
CA TRP A 76 12.11 16.06 0.14
C TRP A 76 10.90 15.84 1.05
N LYS A 77 9.85 16.66 0.89
CA LYS A 77 8.56 16.38 1.52
C LYS A 77 7.93 15.12 0.91
N ALA A 78 7.30 14.30 1.73
CA ALA A 78 6.66 13.04 1.33
C ALA A 78 5.74 13.22 0.11
N LYS A 79 4.93 14.30 0.09
CA LYS A 79 4.02 14.65 -1.03
C LYS A 79 4.73 14.85 -2.37
N SER A 80 6.02 15.19 -2.37
CA SER A 80 6.79 15.50 -3.59
C SER A 80 7.54 14.28 -4.13
N VAL A 81 7.73 13.22 -3.32
CA VAL A 81 8.56 12.06 -3.69
C VAL A 81 7.95 11.28 -4.86
N TRP A 82 6.62 11.19 -4.94
CA TRP A 82 5.94 10.54 -6.06
C TRP A 82 6.27 11.21 -7.39
N LYS A 83 6.08 12.55 -7.45
CA LYS A 83 6.35 13.33 -8.66
C LYS A 83 7.84 13.29 -9.02
N LEU A 84 8.72 13.33 -8.01
CA LEU A 84 10.15 13.15 -8.23
C LEU A 84 10.44 11.79 -8.88
N GLY A 85 9.83 10.71 -8.39
CA GLY A 85 9.95 9.38 -8.96
C GLY A 85 9.48 9.29 -10.41
N GLU A 86 8.42 10.02 -10.76
CA GLU A 86 7.95 10.12 -12.15
C GLU A 86 8.97 10.83 -13.05
N ASN A 87 9.54 11.94 -12.57
CA ASN A 87 10.57 12.69 -13.29
C ASN A 87 11.85 11.86 -13.51
N GLU A 88 12.24 11.08 -12.52
CA GLU A 88 13.40 10.17 -12.57
C GLU A 88 13.11 8.85 -13.30
N LYS A 89 11.91 8.68 -13.89
CA LYS A 89 11.45 7.44 -14.56
C LYS A 89 11.44 6.20 -13.66
N LEU A 90 11.33 6.41 -12.35
CA LEU A 90 11.26 5.37 -11.31
C LEU A 90 9.83 5.12 -10.85
N ALA A 91 8.88 5.96 -11.27
CA ALA A 91 7.49 5.95 -10.84
C ALA A 91 7.37 5.89 -9.29
N GLY A 92 6.49 5.04 -8.75
CA GLY A 92 6.31 4.87 -7.31
C GLY A 92 7.41 4.05 -6.61
N GLU A 93 8.37 3.51 -7.36
CA GLU A 93 9.48 2.73 -6.78
C GLU A 93 10.37 3.60 -5.88
N LEU A 94 10.65 4.85 -6.31
CA LEU A 94 11.39 5.80 -5.50
C LEU A 94 10.70 6.09 -4.17
N LEU A 95 9.36 6.22 -4.19
CA LEU A 95 8.57 6.40 -2.98
C LEU A 95 8.68 5.18 -2.07
N ARG A 96 8.50 3.97 -2.60
CA ARG A 96 8.62 2.71 -1.85
C ARG A 96 9.98 2.59 -1.17
N GLU A 97 11.07 2.77 -1.92
CA GLU A 97 12.43 2.73 -1.40
C GLU A 97 12.66 3.78 -0.30
N SER A 98 12.11 4.98 -0.48
CA SER A 98 12.25 6.07 0.50
C SER A 98 11.48 5.78 1.79
N ILE A 99 10.29 5.17 1.71
CA ILE A 99 9.54 4.73 2.89
C ILE A 99 10.30 3.65 3.65
N ILE A 100 10.84 2.64 2.96
CA ILE A 100 11.67 1.60 3.59
C ILE A 100 12.86 2.23 4.30
N LYS A 101 13.57 3.15 3.65
CA LYS A 101 14.78 3.80 4.19
C LYS A 101 14.50 4.61 5.46
N ASN A 102 13.38 5.34 5.51
CA ASN A 102 13.09 6.26 6.61
C ASN A 102 12.33 5.61 7.77
N PHE A 103 11.48 4.62 7.48
CA PHE A 103 10.57 4.02 8.47
C PHE A 103 10.87 2.54 8.75
N HIS A 104 11.74 1.92 7.96
CA HIS A 104 12.03 0.47 8.02
C HIS A 104 10.78 -0.40 7.82
N PHE A 105 9.73 0.12 7.21
CA PHE A 105 8.53 -0.65 6.88
C PHE A 105 8.82 -1.62 5.73
N PRO A 106 8.45 -2.90 5.82
CA PRO A 106 8.68 -3.89 4.77
C PRO A 106 7.68 -3.73 3.62
N VAL A 107 7.73 -2.60 2.92
CA VAL A 107 6.84 -2.30 1.79
C VAL A 107 7.34 -2.98 0.53
N VAL A 108 6.52 -3.84 -0.07
CA VAL A 108 6.86 -4.58 -1.30
C VAL A 108 6.23 -3.99 -2.55
N ALA A 109 5.15 -3.23 -2.40
CA ALA A 109 4.40 -2.67 -3.51
C ALA A 109 4.12 -1.18 -3.33
N TRP A 110 3.78 -0.54 -4.45
CA TRP A 110 3.34 0.85 -4.49
C TRP A 110 2.16 1.01 -5.45
N ALA A 111 1.31 1.99 -5.20
CA ALA A 111 0.15 2.30 -6.03
C ALA A 111 -0.26 3.76 -5.96
N ASP A 112 -1.00 4.22 -6.97
CA ASP A 112 -1.71 5.49 -6.95
C ASP A 112 -2.92 5.46 -5.99
N SER A 113 -3.57 6.60 -5.81
CA SER A 113 -4.70 6.78 -4.90
C SER A 113 -5.91 5.86 -5.16
N ASN A 114 -6.05 5.35 -6.38
CA ASN A 114 -7.15 4.42 -6.69
C ASN A 114 -7.02 3.09 -5.93
N ALA A 115 -5.87 2.83 -5.29
CA ALA A 115 -5.66 1.63 -4.49
C ALA A 115 -6.30 1.68 -3.09
N GLU A 116 -6.74 2.84 -2.59
CA GLU A 116 -7.40 2.94 -1.27
C GLU A 116 -8.59 1.98 -1.12
N GLY A 117 -9.35 1.78 -2.18
CA GLY A 117 -10.47 0.85 -2.18
C GLY A 117 -10.11 -0.61 -1.98
N LEU A 118 -8.83 -1.00 -2.16
CA LEU A 118 -8.38 -2.36 -1.85
C LEU A 118 -8.36 -2.64 -0.34
N ALA A 119 -8.32 -1.59 0.50
CA ALA A 119 -8.15 -1.71 1.94
C ALA A 119 -9.40 -1.35 2.75
N ASN A 120 -10.39 -0.69 2.17
CA ASN A 120 -11.53 -0.13 2.91
C ASN A 120 -12.69 -1.10 3.18
N GLY A 121 -12.66 -2.32 2.61
CA GLY A 121 -13.70 -3.33 2.79
C GLY A 121 -15.02 -3.09 2.06
N ASN A 122 -15.14 -1.98 1.34
CA ASN A 122 -16.33 -1.72 0.56
C ASN A 122 -16.24 -2.43 -0.81
N PHE A 123 -17.24 -3.24 -1.12
CA PHE A 123 -17.30 -4.06 -2.34
C PHE A 123 -17.13 -3.23 -3.63
N TRP A 124 -17.88 -2.12 -3.74
CA TRP A 124 -17.82 -1.28 -4.94
C TRP A 124 -16.49 -0.54 -5.09
N SER A 125 -15.93 -0.07 -3.96
CA SER A 125 -14.61 0.55 -3.94
C SER A 125 -13.52 -0.45 -4.32
N ALA A 126 -13.61 -1.67 -3.82
CA ALA A 126 -12.69 -2.75 -4.14
C ALA A 126 -12.71 -3.08 -5.64
N ILE A 127 -13.90 -3.22 -6.25
CA ILE A 127 -14.05 -3.45 -7.69
C ILE A 127 -13.43 -2.28 -8.47
N LYS A 128 -13.77 -1.05 -8.12
CA LYS A 128 -13.18 0.14 -8.77
C LYS A 128 -11.65 0.10 -8.71
N SER A 129 -11.08 -0.20 -7.55
CA SER A 129 -9.62 -0.27 -7.37
C SER A 129 -8.97 -1.35 -8.22
N ILE A 130 -9.59 -2.52 -8.40
CA ILE A 130 -9.05 -3.58 -9.27
C ILE A 130 -8.79 -3.06 -10.69
N PHE A 131 -9.72 -2.25 -11.24
CA PHE A 131 -9.67 -1.80 -12.62
C PHE A 131 -9.07 -0.41 -12.81
N LEU A 132 -9.22 0.50 -11.84
CA LEU A 132 -8.84 1.91 -11.98
C LEU A 132 -7.41 2.24 -11.53
N ILE A 133 -6.73 1.37 -10.79
CA ILE A 133 -5.32 1.57 -10.45
C ILE A 133 -4.51 1.55 -11.76
N ARG A 134 -3.92 2.69 -12.09
CA ARG A 134 -3.15 2.88 -13.34
C ARG A 134 -1.66 2.75 -13.10
N LYS A 135 -1.18 3.37 -12.01
CA LYS A 135 0.24 3.40 -11.67
C LYS A 135 0.49 2.54 -10.44
N THR A 136 1.07 1.36 -10.65
CA THR A 136 1.38 0.39 -9.59
C THR A 136 2.31 -0.69 -10.12
N ASN A 137 3.03 -1.34 -9.20
CA ASN A 137 3.76 -2.58 -9.48
C ASN A 137 2.97 -3.85 -9.09
N LEU A 138 1.73 -3.71 -8.55
CA LEU A 138 0.85 -4.84 -8.23
C LEU A 138 0.37 -5.55 -9.49
N GLY A 139 0.39 -6.88 -9.46
CA GLY A 139 -0.29 -7.69 -10.46
C GLY A 139 -1.81 -7.63 -10.31
N VAL A 140 -2.56 -7.94 -11.37
CA VAL A 140 -4.03 -7.99 -11.31
C VAL A 140 -4.50 -9.03 -10.29
N GLY A 141 -3.82 -10.19 -10.22
CA GLY A 141 -4.10 -11.22 -9.22
C GLY A 141 -3.89 -10.75 -7.78
N ASP A 142 -2.87 -9.92 -7.53
CA ASP A 142 -2.66 -9.30 -6.20
C ASP A 142 -3.84 -8.41 -5.82
N ARG A 143 -4.28 -7.53 -6.73
CA ARG A 143 -5.40 -6.61 -6.50
C ARG A 143 -6.69 -7.36 -6.18
N ILE A 144 -7.00 -8.43 -6.94
CA ILE A 144 -8.18 -9.28 -6.72
C ILE A 144 -8.10 -9.94 -5.34
N LYS A 145 -6.96 -10.52 -4.98
CA LYS A 145 -6.78 -11.19 -3.68
C LYS A 145 -6.89 -10.21 -2.51
N MET A 146 -6.26 -9.03 -2.61
CA MET A 146 -6.36 -7.96 -1.61
C MET A 146 -7.82 -7.49 -1.45
N ALA A 147 -8.52 -7.27 -2.55
CA ALA A 147 -9.93 -6.87 -2.53
C ALA A 147 -10.82 -7.92 -1.84
N ILE A 148 -10.69 -9.20 -2.23
CA ILE A 148 -11.47 -10.30 -1.63
C ILE A 148 -11.15 -10.41 -0.13
N PHE A 149 -9.88 -10.38 0.24
CA PHE A 149 -9.49 -10.40 1.65
C PHE A 149 -10.09 -9.23 2.42
N SER A 150 -9.94 -8.01 1.88
CA SER A 150 -10.46 -6.81 2.51
C SER A 150 -11.97 -6.86 2.75
N ILE A 151 -12.77 -7.33 1.80
CA ILE A 151 -14.21 -7.48 1.96
C ILE A 151 -14.54 -8.44 3.12
N GLY A 152 -13.74 -9.49 3.32
CA GLY A 152 -13.93 -10.48 4.39
C GLY A 152 -13.45 -10.04 5.78
N VAL A 153 -12.65 -8.96 5.88
CA VAL A 153 -12.11 -8.49 7.17
C VAL A 153 -13.16 -7.66 7.93
N ASN A 154 -13.41 -8.03 9.18
CA ASN A 154 -14.29 -7.27 10.08
C ASN A 154 -13.72 -5.87 10.35
N ASN A 155 -14.61 -4.87 10.52
CA ASN A 155 -14.21 -3.49 10.81
C ASN A 155 -13.38 -3.36 12.09
N MET A 156 -13.61 -4.20 13.10
CA MET A 156 -12.81 -4.23 14.34
C MET A 156 -11.35 -4.68 14.14
N LYS A 157 -11.06 -5.28 12.99
CA LYS A 157 -9.71 -5.74 12.60
C LYS A 157 -9.06 -4.82 11.57
N ARG A 158 -9.56 -3.59 11.46
CA ARG A 158 -8.99 -2.52 10.66
C ARG A 158 -8.44 -1.46 11.57
N ASN A 159 -7.14 -1.32 11.59
CA ASN A 159 -6.46 -0.35 12.42
C ASN A 159 -5.98 0.82 11.55
N GLU A 160 -6.22 2.04 12.04
CA GLU A 160 -5.72 3.26 11.42
C GLU A 160 -4.82 3.99 12.40
N ILE A 161 -3.59 4.28 11.97
CA ILE A 161 -2.59 4.96 12.76
C ILE A 161 -2.13 6.19 11.99
N ASN A 162 -2.36 7.38 12.56
CA ASN A 162 -1.82 8.61 12.01
C ASN A 162 -0.49 8.94 12.68
N LEU A 163 0.61 8.88 11.94
CA LEU A 163 1.94 9.14 12.51
C LEU A 163 2.11 10.57 13.05
N ALA A 164 1.33 11.55 12.55
CA ALA A 164 1.33 12.89 13.09
C ALA A 164 0.85 12.98 14.56
N GLN A 165 0.09 11.98 15.01
CA GLN A 165 -0.43 11.91 16.39
C GLN A 165 0.46 11.07 17.31
N THR A 166 1.59 10.58 16.80
CA THR A 166 2.53 9.76 17.56
C THR A 166 3.80 10.57 17.90
N SER A 167 4.56 10.08 18.87
CA SER A 167 5.87 10.64 19.19
C SER A 167 6.94 10.43 18.13
N TYR A 168 6.62 9.61 17.11
CA TYR A 168 7.54 9.26 16.02
C TYR A 168 7.82 10.44 15.08
N LEU A 169 6.82 11.31 14.88
CA LEU A 169 6.96 12.53 14.12
C LEU A 169 6.93 13.76 15.03
N LYS A 170 7.90 14.66 14.88
CA LYS A 170 7.94 15.95 15.56
C LYS A 170 7.61 17.05 14.58
N LYS A 171 6.70 17.94 14.99
CA LYS A 171 6.47 19.19 14.27
C LYS A 171 7.73 20.04 14.32
N ALA A 172 8.18 20.52 13.18
CA ALA A 172 9.34 21.38 13.04
C ALA A 172 9.21 22.27 11.80
N ARG A 173 9.95 23.38 11.81
CA ARG A 173 10.13 24.17 10.61
C ARG A 173 11.17 23.48 9.73
N LEU A 174 10.77 23.17 8.49
CA LEU A 174 11.60 22.44 7.53
C LEU A 174 12.63 23.37 6.87
N VAL A 175 13.56 22.79 6.13
CA VAL A 175 14.64 23.52 5.44
C VAL A 175 14.10 24.56 4.44
N ASP A 176 12.93 24.31 3.86
CA ASP A 176 12.23 25.22 2.95
C ASP A 176 11.47 26.37 3.66
N GLY A 177 11.53 26.42 5.00
CA GLY A 177 10.88 27.43 5.82
C GLY A 177 9.40 27.19 6.10
N GLU A 178 8.82 26.10 5.60
CA GLU A 178 7.43 25.72 5.89
C GLU A 178 7.35 24.80 7.12
N ASP A 179 6.19 24.78 7.77
CA ASP A 179 5.92 23.85 8.86
C ASP A 179 5.71 22.43 8.32
N GLY A 180 6.27 21.46 9.03
CA GLY A 180 6.13 20.05 8.64
C GLY A 180 6.53 19.12 9.76
N TYR A 181 6.91 17.91 9.40
CA TYR A 181 7.29 16.87 10.35
C TYR A 181 8.69 16.34 10.05
N LEU A 182 9.45 16.15 11.13
CA LEU A 182 10.73 15.44 11.10
C LEU A 182 10.56 14.09 11.80
N ILE A 183 11.25 13.07 11.32
CA ILE A 183 11.30 11.76 11.95
C ILE A 183 12.23 11.86 13.15
N SER A 184 11.73 11.58 14.36
CA SER A 184 12.43 11.90 15.61
C SER A 184 13.11 10.72 16.30
N GLY A 185 12.97 9.48 15.81
CA GLY A 185 13.59 8.33 16.48
C GLY A 185 12.94 6.99 16.13
N GLY A 186 13.32 5.93 16.84
CA GLY A 186 12.88 4.57 16.57
C GLY A 186 11.35 4.40 16.59
N LEU A 187 10.88 3.43 15.82
CA LEU A 187 9.46 3.04 15.76
C LEU A 187 8.94 2.75 17.18
N PRO A 188 7.76 3.26 17.56
CA PRO A 188 7.09 2.82 18.77
C PRO A 188 6.93 1.31 18.78
N ASN A 189 7.13 0.66 19.95
CA ASN A 189 7.05 -0.79 20.08
C ASN A 189 5.74 -1.40 19.55
N ASN A 190 4.63 -0.66 19.63
CA ASN A 190 3.34 -1.07 19.10
C ASN A 190 3.28 -1.08 17.55
N LEU A 191 4.12 -0.31 16.87
CA LEU A 191 4.23 -0.36 15.41
C LEU A 191 5.09 -1.54 14.92
N LEU A 192 6.07 -1.98 15.71
CA LEU A 192 6.89 -3.15 15.39
C LEU A 192 6.08 -4.45 15.34
N ILE A 193 4.95 -4.52 16.05
CA ILE A 193 4.07 -5.70 16.07
C ILE A 193 3.20 -5.79 14.81
N ILE A 194 3.02 -4.68 14.11
CA ILE A 194 2.14 -4.58 12.91
C ILE A 194 2.86 -5.08 11.64
N PHE A 195 4.20 -5.14 11.66
CA PHE A 195 5.05 -5.57 10.55
C PHE A 195 5.72 -6.97 10.86
#